data_c4d0089914b2c154131184cc62b5090d
#
_entry.id   c4d0089914b2c154131184cc62b5090d
#
_cell.length_a   1.000
_cell.length_b   1.000
_cell.length_c   1.000
_cell.angle_alpha   90.00
_cell.angle_beta   90.00
_cell.angle_gamma   90.00
#
_symmetry.space_group_name_H-M   'P 1'
#
loop_
_entity.id
_entity.type
_entity.pdbx_description
1 polymer ?
#
loop_
_entity_poly.entity_id
_entity_poly.type
_entity_poly.pdbx_seq_one_letter_code
_entity_poly.pdbx_strand_id
1 'polypeptide(L)'
;MNVAILITCHNRKEKTLRCLSSIRDTLTEGINLKVFLTDDGCIDGTGEAVTATDWGFPVKVIQGDGKLFWNGGMILAWKMALTEAGFDGYLWINDDITVLPGYWGDLLAADAFCLEKFGKRGIYVGSTKDAATGTFTYGGFIYTSKFTLKDKLVEPDGENFLPCEAAHGNITYISSEVVEKMGIFCEDYIHGGTDHDYTYLANKAGFPLLVLPHYSASCENDHIGKTRDHTKLPLRERIKLFNSPRGYNMHNTLLFNRRCFPWRVPFVWIQGVMKLFFPRLGYGLYRRFRGIK
;
A
#
# COMPACT_ATOMS: atom_id res chain seq x y z
N MET A 1 8.69 20.74 -4.94
CA MET A 1 8.34 19.38 -5.43
C MET A 1 6.84 19.35 -5.71
N ASN A 2 6.43 18.89 -6.89
CA ASN A 2 5.03 18.75 -7.30
C ASN A 2 4.57 17.31 -7.12
N VAL A 3 3.58 17.05 -6.28
CA VAL A 3 3.16 15.71 -5.88
C VAL A 3 1.70 15.44 -6.25
N ALA A 4 1.44 14.37 -7.00
CA ALA A 4 0.10 13.83 -7.19
C ALA A 4 -0.22 12.85 -6.05
N ILE A 5 -1.19 13.16 -5.21
CA ILE A 5 -1.66 12.25 -4.16
C ILE A 5 -2.77 11.38 -4.73
N LEU A 6 -2.64 10.08 -4.56
CA LEU A 6 -3.59 9.07 -5.03
C LEU A 6 -4.28 8.43 -3.83
N ILE A 7 -5.60 8.54 -3.80
CA ILE A 7 -6.45 8.00 -2.72
C ILE A 7 -7.63 7.25 -3.32
N THR A 8 -8.07 6.19 -2.68
CA THR A 8 -9.36 5.54 -2.96
C THR A 8 -10.14 5.38 -1.68
N CYS A 9 -11.45 5.66 -1.71
CA CYS A 9 -12.33 5.51 -0.57
C CYS A 9 -13.61 4.73 -0.94
N HIS A 10 -14.23 4.09 0.06
CA HIS A 10 -15.52 3.43 -0.07
C HIS A 10 -16.27 3.45 1.26
N ASN A 11 -17.31 4.31 1.37
CA ASN A 11 -18.16 4.46 2.57
C ASN A 11 -17.35 4.70 3.87
N ARG A 12 -16.44 5.68 3.83
CA ARG A 12 -15.56 6.05 4.97
C ARG A 12 -15.43 7.56 5.14
N LYS A 13 -16.52 8.31 4.98
CA LYS A 13 -16.55 9.78 4.98
C LYS A 13 -15.68 10.40 6.06
N GLU A 14 -15.93 10.07 7.31
CA GLU A 14 -15.20 10.64 8.46
C GLU A 14 -13.67 10.41 8.38
N LYS A 15 -13.27 9.18 7.99
CA LYS A 15 -11.85 8.82 7.87
C LYS A 15 -11.20 9.57 6.72
N THR A 16 -11.86 9.61 5.55
CA THR A 16 -11.37 10.32 4.36
C THR A 16 -11.20 11.82 4.61
N LEU A 17 -12.18 12.47 5.24
CA LEU A 17 -12.09 13.89 5.57
C LEU A 17 -10.97 14.16 6.59
N ARG A 18 -10.79 13.30 7.59
CA ARG A 18 -9.71 13.41 8.56
C ARG A 18 -8.34 13.24 7.90
N CYS A 19 -8.20 12.28 6.96
CA CYS A 19 -6.99 12.08 6.18
C CYS A 19 -6.63 13.35 5.41
N LEU A 20 -7.57 13.91 4.64
CA LEU A 20 -7.35 15.15 3.87
C LEU A 20 -7.03 16.34 4.77
N SER A 21 -7.70 16.49 5.92
CA SER A 21 -7.38 17.53 6.91
C SER A 21 -5.94 17.40 7.41
N SER A 22 -5.49 16.17 7.73
CA SER A 22 -4.13 15.95 8.20
C SER A 22 -3.06 16.27 7.15
N ILE A 23 -3.35 16.05 5.87
CA ILE A 23 -2.49 16.46 4.76
C ILE A 23 -2.36 17.99 4.75
N ARG A 24 -3.50 18.71 4.81
CA ARG A 24 -3.52 20.18 4.84
C ARG A 24 -2.75 20.75 6.03
N ASP A 25 -3.03 20.20 7.21
CA ASP A 25 -2.54 20.76 8.48
C ASP A 25 -1.03 20.49 8.69
N THR A 26 -0.44 19.54 7.94
CA THR A 26 0.99 19.21 8.00
C THR A 26 1.80 19.71 6.82
N LEU A 27 1.15 20.24 5.77
CA LEU A 27 1.79 20.69 4.54
C LEU A 27 2.84 21.77 4.82
N THR A 28 4.01 21.64 4.18
CA THR A 28 5.13 22.57 4.34
C THR A 28 5.46 23.30 3.05
N GLU A 29 6.21 24.41 3.14
CA GLU A 29 6.75 25.11 1.99
C GLU A 29 7.59 24.15 1.10
N GLY A 30 7.63 24.44 -0.20
CA GLY A 30 8.36 23.64 -1.19
C GLY A 30 7.59 22.41 -1.72
N ILE A 31 6.40 22.12 -1.19
CA ILE A 31 5.50 21.07 -1.69
C ILE A 31 4.26 21.71 -2.32
N ASN A 32 4.05 21.44 -3.61
CA ASN A 32 2.79 21.69 -4.30
C ASN A 32 2.11 20.34 -4.52
N LEU A 33 0.85 20.23 -4.15
CA LEU A 33 0.16 18.96 -4.30
C LEU A 33 -1.19 19.10 -5.00
N LYS A 34 -1.61 18.02 -5.63
CA LYS A 34 -2.96 17.81 -6.12
C LYS A 34 -3.43 16.43 -5.76
N VAL A 35 -4.63 16.32 -5.22
CA VAL A 35 -5.23 15.05 -4.84
C VAL A 35 -6.12 14.51 -5.95
N PHE A 36 -5.95 13.24 -6.29
CA PHE A 36 -6.82 12.45 -7.15
C PHE A 36 -7.48 11.39 -6.27
N LEU A 37 -8.73 11.57 -5.96
CA LEU A 37 -9.49 10.72 -5.07
C LEU A 37 -10.52 9.92 -5.87
N THR A 38 -10.39 8.60 -5.87
CA THR A 38 -11.43 7.70 -6.38
C THR A 38 -12.47 7.46 -5.30
N ASP A 39 -13.68 7.97 -5.53
CA ASP A 39 -14.88 7.60 -4.79
C ASP A 39 -15.43 6.31 -5.41
N ASP A 40 -15.13 5.16 -4.81
CA ASP A 40 -15.56 3.86 -5.32
C ASP A 40 -17.00 3.53 -4.90
N GLY A 41 -17.94 4.33 -5.40
CA GLY A 41 -19.38 4.14 -5.18
C GLY A 41 -19.82 4.36 -3.73
N CYS A 42 -19.33 5.41 -3.10
CA CYS A 42 -19.78 5.81 -1.76
C CYS A 42 -21.26 6.24 -1.78
N ILE A 43 -22.01 5.79 -0.78
CA ILE A 43 -23.40 6.17 -0.54
C ILE A 43 -23.57 7.02 0.73
N ASP A 44 -22.47 7.30 1.44
CA ASP A 44 -22.44 8.05 2.69
C ASP A 44 -22.18 9.56 2.50
N GLY A 45 -22.12 10.02 1.23
CA GLY A 45 -21.84 11.40 0.89
C GLY A 45 -20.36 11.79 1.02
N THR A 46 -19.43 10.83 0.89
CA THR A 46 -17.98 11.09 0.94
C THR A 46 -17.54 12.02 -0.18
N GLY A 47 -17.87 11.69 -1.44
CA GLY A 47 -17.45 12.45 -2.62
C GLY A 47 -17.95 13.89 -2.61
N GLU A 48 -19.22 14.10 -2.25
CA GLU A 48 -19.84 15.41 -2.11
C GLU A 48 -19.16 16.24 -1.02
N ALA A 49 -18.89 15.64 0.14
CA ALA A 49 -18.23 16.34 1.25
C ALA A 49 -16.80 16.74 0.90
N VAL A 50 -16.05 15.88 0.20
CA VAL A 50 -14.69 16.17 -0.28
C VAL A 50 -14.72 17.31 -1.28
N THR A 51 -15.68 17.32 -2.21
CA THR A 51 -15.81 18.37 -3.24
C THR A 51 -16.24 19.72 -2.66
N ALA A 52 -17.08 19.70 -1.62
CA ALA A 52 -17.61 20.91 -0.99
C ALA A 52 -16.63 21.62 -0.04
N THR A 53 -15.52 20.96 0.35
CA THR A 53 -14.56 21.49 1.32
C THR A 53 -13.39 22.18 0.62
N ASP A 54 -13.02 23.37 1.08
CA ASP A 54 -11.76 24.01 0.68
C ASP A 54 -10.59 23.39 1.46
N TRP A 55 -9.75 22.68 0.75
CA TRP A 55 -8.58 22.01 1.31
C TRP A 55 -7.30 22.84 1.31
N GLY A 56 -7.30 24.02 0.64
CA GLY A 56 -6.10 24.80 0.38
C GLY A 56 -5.20 24.21 -0.72
N PHE A 57 -5.63 23.12 -1.36
CA PHE A 57 -5.01 22.49 -2.52
C PHE A 57 -6.08 21.86 -3.44
N PRO A 58 -5.78 21.69 -4.74
CA PRO A 58 -6.74 21.10 -5.67
C PRO A 58 -7.05 19.62 -5.34
N VAL A 59 -8.34 19.28 -5.33
CA VAL A 59 -8.82 17.89 -5.21
C VAL A 59 -9.71 17.56 -6.40
N LYS A 60 -9.39 16.46 -7.09
CA LYS A 60 -10.19 15.90 -8.18
C LYS A 60 -10.82 14.60 -7.72
N VAL A 61 -12.14 14.61 -7.55
CA VAL A 61 -12.92 13.41 -7.22
C VAL A 61 -13.29 12.67 -8.52
N ILE A 62 -13.05 11.37 -8.55
CA ILE A 62 -13.28 10.49 -9.70
C ILE A 62 -14.24 9.40 -9.24
N GLN A 63 -15.34 9.19 -9.99
CA GLN A 63 -16.33 8.19 -9.63
C GLN A 63 -15.91 6.78 -10.08
N GLY A 64 -15.88 5.83 -9.15
CA GLY A 64 -15.79 4.41 -9.40
C GLY A 64 -17.16 3.73 -9.51
N ASP A 65 -17.18 2.43 -9.74
CA ASP A 65 -18.38 1.61 -9.89
C ASP A 65 -18.81 0.85 -8.61
N GLY A 66 -18.09 1.05 -7.51
CA GLY A 66 -18.31 0.38 -6.23
C GLY A 66 -17.66 -1.01 -6.14
N LYS A 67 -16.87 -1.41 -7.14
CA LYS A 67 -16.25 -2.74 -7.23
C LYS A 67 -14.76 -2.70 -7.55
N LEU A 68 -14.17 -1.52 -7.55
CA LEU A 68 -12.77 -1.32 -7.88
C LEU A 68 -11.85 -1.86 -6.79
N PHE A 69 -12.32 -1.88 -5.55
CA PHE A 69 -11.47 -2.16 -4.37
C PHE A 69 -10.25 -1.23 -4.34
N TRP A 70 -9.27 -1.56 -3.49
CA TRP A 70 -8.10 -0.69 -3.35
C TRP A 70 -7.28 -0.59 -4.64
N ASN A 71 -6.95 -1.72 -5.28
CA ASN A 71 -6.11 -1.72 -6.47
C ASN A 71 -6.74 -0.97 -7.64
N GLY A 72 -7.98 -1.30 -7.99
CA GLY A 72 -8.67 -0.65 -9.11
C GLY A 72 -8.91 0.83 -8.86
N GLY A 73 -9.28 1.21 -7.62
CA GLY A 73 -9.45 2.62 -7.25
C GLY A 73 -8.16 3.42 -7.33
N MET A 74 -7.04 2.86 -6.85
CA MET A 74 -5.72 3.49 -6.97
C MET A 74 -5.26 3.60 -8.43
N ILE A 75 -5.51 2.58 -9.26
CA ILE A 75 -5.22 2.63 -10.71
C ILE A 75 -6.02 3.73 -11.38
N LEU A 76 -7.30 3.89 -11.06
CA LEU A 76 -8.15 4.91 -11.64
C LEU A 76 -7.65 6.32 -11.27
N ALA A 77 -7.31 6.55 -9.99
CA ALA A 77 -6.69 7.79 -9.54
C ALA A 77 -5.37 8.06 -10.27
N TRP A 78 -4.52 7.03 -10.41
CA TRP A 78 -3.21 7.17 -11.06
C TRP A 78 -3.33 7.47 -12.56
N LYS A 79 -4.18 6.75 -13.27
CA LYS A 79 -4.47 7.02 -14.69
C LYS A 79 -4.94 8.47 -14.89
N MET A 80 -5.77 8.97 -13.98
CA MET A 80 -6.22 10.36 -14.04
C MET A 80 -5.09 11.34 -13.78
N ALA A 81 -4.23 11.08 -12.80
CA ALA A 81 -3.05 11.91 -12.53
C ALA A 81 -2.08 11.96 -13.74
N LEU A 82 -1.92 10.83 -14.44
CA LEU A 82 -1.07 10.77 -15.65
C LEU A 82 -1.63 11.54 -16.85
N THR A 83 -2.89 11.96 -16.82
CA THR A 83 -3.42 12.88 -17.87
C THR A 83 -2.94 14.32 -17.69
N GLU A 84 -2.31 14.63 -16.55
CA GLU A 84 -1.76 15.93 -16.23
C GLU A 84 -0.24 15.83 -16.11
N ALA A 85 0.48 16.81 -16.66
CA ALA A 85 1.94 16.85 -16.64
C ALA A 85 2.47 17.60 -15.40
N GLY A 86 3.75 17.42 -15.11
CA GLY A 86 4.51 18.27 -14.17
C GLY A 86 4.56 17.75 -12.73
N PHE A 87 4.20 16.51 -12.47
CA PHE A 87 4.42 15.89 -11.17
C PHE A 87 5.83 15.29 -11.08
N ASP A 88 6.55 15.61 -10.01
CA ASP A 88 7.83 14.99 -9.67
C ASP A 88 7.65 13.54 -9.18
N GLY A 89 6.44 13.23 -8.71
CA GLY A 89 6.07 11.87 -8.31
C GLY A 89 4.64 11.74 -7.78
N TYR A 90 4.34 10.53 -7.34
CA TYR A 90 3.00 10.06 -6.98
C TYR A 90 3.02 9.51 -5.56
N LEU A 91 2.16 9.99 -4.70
CA LEU A 91 2.07 9.57 -3.31
C LEU A 91 0.82 8.72 -3.12
N TRP A 92 0.99 7.43 -2.84
CA TRP A 92 -0.10 6.57 -2.41
C TRP A 92 -0.44 6.88 -0.96
N ILE A 93 -1.71 7.11 -0.68
CA ILE A 93 -2.21 7.32 0.67
C ILE A 93 -3.51 6.53 0.86
N ASN A 94 -3.62 5.78 1.95
CA ASN A 94 -4.90 5.21 2.36
C ASN A 94 -5.79 6.27 2.98
N ASP A 95 -7.11 6.15 2.75
CA ASP A 95 -8.13 7.09 3.22
C ASP A 95 -8.35 7.10 4.75
N ASP A 96 -7.69 6.22 5.48
CA ASP A 96 -7.84 6.02 6.93
C ASP A 96 -6.59 6.32 7.75
N ILE A 97 -5.58 6.93 7.15
CA ILE A 97 -4.40 7.40 7.88
C ILE A 97 -4.56 8.86 8.33
N THR A 98 -3.75 9.24 9.30
CA THR A 98 -3.54 10.64 9.71
C THR A 98 -2.05 10.96 9.57
N VAL A 99 -1.71 11.84 8.64
CA VAL A 99 -0.32 12.28 8.38
C VAL A 99 0.22 13.01 9.60
N LEU A 100 1.46 12.71 9.96
CA LEU A 100 2.14 13.33 11.11
C LEU A 100 3.00 14.52 10.68
N PRO A 101 3.20 15.51 11.58
CA PRO A 101 4.13 16.61 11.35
C PRO A 101 5.54 16.11 11.01
N GLY A 102 6.22 16.80 10.08
CA GLY A 102 7.57 16.44 9.65
C GLY A 102 7.64 15.55 8.41
N TYR A 103 6.57 14.83 8.07
CA TYR A 103 6.54 13.93 6.91
C TYR A 103 7.04 14.58 5.60
N TRP A 104 6.58 15.77 5.29
CA TRP A 104 6.96 16.46 4.05
C TRP A 104 8.42 16.88 4.03
N GLY A 105 8.97 17.24 5.18
CA GLY A 105 10.41 17.50 5.34
C GLY A 105 11.25 16.24 5.10
N ASP A 106 10.86 15.12 5.68
CA ASP A 106 11.52 13.83 5.46
C ASP A 106 11.44 13.40 3.99
N LEU A 107 10.31 13.64 3.32
CA LEU A 107 10.14 13.36 1.89
C LEU A 107 11.11 14.17 1.02
N LEU A 108 11.21 15.48 1.25
CA LEU A 108 12.16 16.35 0.54
C LEU A 108 13.61 15.95 0.78
N ALA A 109 13.95 15.63 2.03
CA ALA A 109 15.28 15.16 2.41
C ALA A 109 15.63 13.80 1.77
N ALA A 110 14.66 12.88 1.68
CA ALA A 110 14.85 11.59 1.01
C ALA A 110 15.12 11.76 -0.49
N ASP A 111 14.41 12.68 -1.15
CA ASP A 111 14.62 12.96 -2.57
C ASP A 111 16.02 13.51 -2.84
N ALA A 112 16.46 14.49 -2.04
CA ALA A 112 17.81 15.06 -2.13
C ALA A 112 18.89 14.00 -1.85
N PHE A 113 18.72 13.21 -0.79
CA PHE A 113 19.62 12.12 -0.43
C PHE A 113 19.75 11.07 -1.54
N CYS A 114 18.64 10.70 -2.17
CA CYS A 114 18.66 9.73 -3.28
C CYS A 114 19.42 10.27 -4.50
N LEU A 115 19.19 11.51 -4.87
CA LEU A 115 19.91 12.15 -5.98
C LEU A 115 21.41 12.24 -5.70
N GLU A 116 21.79 12.64 -4.49
CA GLU A 116 23.21 12.74 -4.09
C GLU A 116 23.90 11.38 -4.07
N LYS A 117 23.27 10.40 -3.40
CA LYS A 117 23.88 9.10 -3.15
C LYS A 117 23.82 8.12 -4.32
N PHE A 118 22.73 8.12 -5.08
CA PHE A 118 22.48 7.15 -6.14
C PHE A 118 22.40 7.75 -7.55
N GLY A 119 22.42 9.08 -7.68
CA GLY A 119 22.29 9.78 -8.94
C GLY A 119 20.93 9.64 -9.61
N LYS A 120 19.91 9.21 -8.87
CA LYS A 120 18.52 8.97 -9.35
C LYS A 120 17.54 9.00 -8.19
N ARG A 121 16.28 9.28 -8.51
CA ARG A 121 15.17 9.22 -7.57
C ARG A 121 14.68 7.79 -7.38
N GLY A 122 13.90 7.57 -6.31
CA GLY A 122 13.43 6.24 -5.93
C GLY A 122 12.01 6.22 -5.38
N ILE A 123 11.80 5.29 -4.47
CA ILE A 123 10.56 5.11 -3.71
C ILE A 123 10.86 5.40 -2.23
N TYR A 124 10.04 6.27 -1.61
CA TYR A 124 10.23 6.68 -0.22
C TYR A 124 9.02 6.24 0.60
N VAL A 125 9.27 5.38 1.57
CA VAL A 125 8.25 4.67 2.33
C VAL A 125 8.04 5.32 3.68
N GLY A 126 6.86 5.85 3.91
CA GLY A 126 6.45 6.29 5.23
C GLY A 126 6.05 5.09 6.10
N SER A 127 6.51 5.11 7.35
CA SER A 127 6.08 4.15 8.37
C SER A 127 4.88 4.68 9.15
N THR A 128 3.96 3.78 9.49
CA THR A 128 2.78 4.13 10.29
C THR A 128 2.79 3.45 11.65
N LYS A 129 2.19 4.10 12.65
CA LYS A 129 1.97 3.54 13.98
C LYS A 129 0.51 3.65 14.38
N ASP A 130 0.05 2.74 15.20
CA ASP A 130 -1.26 2.83 15.83
C ASP A 130 -1.29 3.98 16.83
N ALA A 131 -2.26 4.88 16.72
CA ALA A 131 -2.32 6.08 17.54
C ALA A 131 -2.56 5.79 19.03
N ALA A 132 -3.26 4.71 19.37
CA ALA A 132 -3.60 4.36 20.74
C ALA A 132 -2.47 3.60 21.44
N THR A 133 -1.79 2.70 20.72
CA THR A 133 -0.79 1.80 21.29
C THR A 133 0.66 2.19 21.00
N GLY A 134 0.88 3.08 20.02
CA GLY A 134 2.20 3.42 19.50
C GLY A 134 2.88 2.28 18.72
N THR A 135 2.21 1.15 18.54
CA THR A 135 2.77 -0.02 17.86
C THR A 135 2.96 0.26 16.37
N PHE A 136 4.10 -0.14 15.83
CA PHE A 136 4.38 -0.09 14.39
C PHE A 136 3.35 -0.94 13.61
N THR A 137 2.71 -0.37 12.60
CA THR A 137 1.64 -1.04 11.85
C THR A 137 2.05 -1.39 10.41
N TYR A 138 2.43 -0.39 9.60
CA TYR A 138 2.77 -0.57 8.18
C TYR A 138 4.01 0.25 7.82
N GLY A 139 4.78 -0.22 6.84
CA GLY A 139 5.99 0.45 6.34
C GLY A 139 6.76 -0.42 5.37
N GLY A 140 8.06 -0.16 5.23
CA GLY A 140 8.97 -1.00 4.47
C GLY A 140 9.33 -2.28 5.22
N PHE A 141 9.68 -3.32 4.47
CA PHE A 141 10.09 -4.60 5.05
C PHE A 141 11.15 -5.31 4.19
N ILE A 142 11.84 -6.25 4.82
CA ILE A 142 12.79 -7.18 4.16
C ILE A 142 12.29 -8.61 4.29
N TYR A 143 12.53 -9.45 3.28
CA TYR A 143 12.25 -10.87 3.36
C TYR A 143 13.37 -11.60 4.10
N THR A 144 13.10 -12.05 5.32
CA THR A 144 14.02 -12.91 6.08
C THR A 144 14.10 -14.32 5.51
N SER A 145 13.08 -14.72 4.72
CA SER A 145 13.07 -15.95 3.95
C SER A 145 12.24 -15.77 2.67
N LYS A 146 12.91 -15.79 1.52
CA LYS A 146 12.20 -15.77 0.22
C LYS A 146 11.48 -17.08 -0.10
N PHE A 147 11.81 -18.18 0.60
CA PHE A 147 11.09 -19.44 0.46
C PHE A 147 9.71 -19.41 1.11
N THR A 148 9.60 -18.86 2.32
CA THR A 148 8.33 -18.78 3.06
C THR A 148 7.64 -17.42 2.91
N LEU A 149 8.31 -16.42 2.31
CA LEU A 149 7.97 -15.00 2.34
C LEU A 149 7.77 -14.48 3.76
N LYS A 150 8.55 -15.00 4.70
CA LYS A 150 8.63 -14.42 6.03
C LYS A 150 9.35 -13.09 5.92
N ASP A 151 8.71 -12.06 6.40
CA ASP A 151 9.19 -10.68 6.39
C ASP A 151 9.52 -10.18 7.79
N LYS A 152 10.26 -9.10 7.83
CA LYS A 152 10.55 -8.29 9.01
C LYS A 152 10.40 -6.84 8.62
N LEU A 153 9.56 -6.10 9.33
CA LEU A 153 9.41 -4.66 9.16
C LEU A 153 10.75 -3.95 9.45
N VAL A 154 11.02 -2.90 8.67
CA VAL A 154 12.14 -1.98 8.88
C VAL A 154 11.60 -0.80 9.67
N GLU A 155 11.90 -0.77 10.97
CA GLU A 155 11.45 0.28 11.85
C GLU A 155 12.30 1.56 11.64
N PRO A 156 11.67 2.74 11.54
CA PRO A 156 12.41 4.01 11.46
C PRO A 156 13.26 4.22 12.72
N ASP A 157 14.49 4.69 12.53
CA ASP A 157 15.46 4.89 13.62
C ASP A 157 15.61 6.34 14.09
N GLY A 158 14.88 7.27 13.48
CA GLY A 158 14.90 8.70 13.78
C GLY A 158 16.00 9.51 13.08
N GLU A 159 16.89 8.86 12.33
CA GLU A 159 18.06 9.52 11.74
C GLU A 159 18.30 9.17 10.27
N ASN A 160 18.18 7.88 9.90
CA ASN A 160 18.67 7.37 8.64
C ASN A 160 17.55 6.99 7.66
N PHE A 161 17.84 7.12 6.36
CA PHE A 161 17.03 6.52 5.30
C PHE A 161 17.42 5.05 5.15
N LEU A 162 16.57 4.15 5.67
CA LEU A 162 16.89 2.74 5.76
C LEU A 162 16.42 1.96 4.52
N PRO A 163 17.27 1.14 3.88
CA PRO A 163 16.88 0.34 2.74
C PRO A 163 15.88 -0.76 3.14
N CYS A 164 14.91 -1.03 2.26
CA CYS A 164 14.01 -2.18 2.39
C CYS A 164 13.86 -2.91 1.04
N GLU A 165 13.21 -4.09 1.03
CA GLU A 165 13.03 -4.88 -0.19
C GLU A 165 11.66 -4.70 -0.82
N ALA A 166 10.65 -4.40 -0.01
CA ALA A 166 9.28 -4.12 -0.44
C ALA A 166 8.57 -3.26 0.63
N ALA A 167 7.39 -2.74 0.31
CA ALA A 167 6.66 -1.85 1.21
C ALA A 167 5.15 -2.01 1.10
N HIS A 168 4.45 -1.60 2.16
CA HIS A 168 3.01 -1.40 2.19
C HIS A 168 2.65 -0.04 1.56
N GLY A 169 1.51 0.01 0.89
CA GLY A 169 1.03 1.20 0.17
C GLY A 169 0.26 2.22 1.02
N ASN A 170 0.40 2.21 2.36
CA ASN A 170 -0.38 3.09 3.24
C ASN A 170 0.00 4.57 3.11
N ILE A 171 1.29 4.86 3.01
CA ILE A 171 1.86 6.19 2.71
C ILE A 171 3.22 5.98 2.03
N THR A 172 3.26 5.99 0.70
CA THR A 172 4.46 5.65 -0.07
C THR A 172 4.57 6.54 -1.30
N TYR A 173 5.66 7.27 -1.40
CA TYR A 173 5.97 8.14 -2.54
C TYR A 173 6.76 7.38 -3.60
N ILE A 174 6.36 7.57 -4.85
CA ILE A 174 6.97 6.97 -6.05
C ILE A 174 7.41 8.11 -6.96
N SER A 175 8.69 8.24 -7.24
CA SER A 175 9.18 9.27 -8.16
C SER A 175 8.69 9.04 -9.60
N SER A 176 8.57 10.10 -10.36
CA SER A 176 8.23 10.02 -11.81
C SER A 176 9.20 9.13 -12.58
N GLU A 177 10.50 9.15 -12.24
CA GLU A 177 11.51 8.28 -12.85
C GLU A 177 11.19 6.78 -12.69
N VAL A 178 10.68 6.38 -11.52
CA VAL A 178 10.23 5.01 -11.29
C VAL A 178 9.01 4.70 -12.16
N VAL A 179 8.04 5.62 -12.21
CA VAL A 179 6.80 5.42 -12.98
C VAL A 179 7.07 5.37 -14.48
N GLU A 180 7.96 6.19 -15.00
CA GLU A 180 8.38 6.16 -16.41
C GLU A 180 8.97 4.79 -16.79
N LYS A 181 9.71 4.16 -15.89
CA LYS A 181 10.33 2.86 -16.12
C LYS A 181 9.43 1.68 -15.87
N MET A 182 8.65 1.73 -14.80
CA MET A 182 7.86 0.59 -14.30
C MET A 182 6.40 0.62 -14.75
N GLY A 183 5.89 1.78 -15.17
CA GLY A 183 4.46 2.04 -15.34
C GLY A 183 3.76 2.19 -13.99
N ILE A 184 2.46 1.94 -13.99
CA ILE A 184 1.60 1.95 -12.79
C ILE A 184 1.32 0.53 -12.28
N PHE A 185 0.43 0.39 -11.31
CA PHE A 185 0.03 -0.89 -10.77
C PHE A 185 -0.46 -1.88 -11.83
N CYS A 186 -0.16 -3.16 -11.62
CA CYS A 186 -0.70 -4.25 -12.44
C CYS A 186 -2.23 -4.36 -12.26
N GLU A 187 -2.96 -4.29 -13.36
CA GLU A 187 -4.43 -4.33 -13.36
C GLU A 187 -5.01 -5.69 -13.00
N ASP A 188 -4.22 -6.76 -13.14
CA ASP A 188 -4.67 -8.12 -12.85
C ASP A 188 -4.88 -8.40 -11.35
N TYR A 189 -4.39 -7.54 -10.46
CA TYR A 189 -4.69 -7.65 -9.02
C TYR A 189 -6.09 -7.13 -8.71
N ILE A 190 -6.81 -7.86 -7.87
CA ILE A 190 -8.16 -7.46 -7.47
C ILE A 190 -8.13 -6.51 -6.27
N HIS A 191 -7.35 -6.80 -5.23
CA HIS A 191 -7.36 -6.01 -4.00
C HIS A 191 -5.98 -5.81 -3.39
N GLY A 192 -5.33 -6.82 -2.87
CA GLY A 192 -4.08 -6.70 -2.11
C GLY A 192 -2.89 -7.35 -2.79
N GLY A 193 -1.68 -6.94 -2.37
CA GLY A 193 -0.39 -7.46 -2.83
C GLY A 193 0.24 -6.71 -3.99
N THR A 194 -0.47 -5.76 -4.57
CA THR A 194 0.02 -4.90 -5.67
C THR A 194 1.13 -3.97 -5.21
N ASP A 195 1.00 -3.38 -4.05
CA ASP A 195 1.99 -2.52 -3.40
C ASP A 195 3.31 -3.28 -3.17
N HIS A 196 3.23 -4.48 -2.63
CA HIS A 196 4.39 -5.37 -2.43
C HIS A 196 5.02 -5.77 -3.77
N ASP A 197 4.20 -6.12 -4.76
CA ASP A 197 4.66 -6.49 -6.11
C ASP A 197 5.42 -5.33 -6.75
N TYR A 198 4.80 -4.15 -6.78
CA TYR A 198 5.35 -2.97 -7.42
C TYR A 198 6.67 -2.53 -6.79
N THR A 199 6.68 -2.37 -5.47
CA THR A 199 7.87 -1.90 -4.74
C THR A 199 9.01 -2.92 -4.79
N TYR A 200 8.72 -4.23 -4.69
CA TYR A 200 9.72 -5.28 -4.84
C TYR A 200 10.32 -5.31 -6.25
N LEU A 201 9.50 -5.20 -7.30
CA LEU A 201 10.00 -5.21 -8.68
C LEU A 201 10.79 -3.93 -9.01
N ALA A 202 10.37 -2.77 -8.52
CA ALA A 202 11.12 -1.53 -8.68
C ALA A 202 12.50 -1.61 -7.98
N ASN A 203 12.55 -2.15 -6.77
CA ASN A 203 13.80 -2.41 -6.06
C ASN A 203 14.71 -3.36 -6.86
N LYS A 204 14.16 -4.46 -7.41
CA LYS A 204 14.91 -5.37 -8.29
C LYS A 204 15.36 -4.73 -9.60
N ALA A 205 14.65 -3.75 -10.10
CA ALA A 205 15.06 -2.95 -11.27
C ALA A 205 16.16 -1.93 -10.92
N GLY A 206 16.60 -1.90 -9.66
CA GLY A 206 17.70 -1.09 -9.17
C GLY A 206 17.31 0.31 -8.70
N PHE A 207 16.03 0.59 -8.50
CA PHE A 207 15.61 1.85 -7.88
C PHE A 207 15.83 1.81 -6.36
N PRO A 208 16.33 2.91 -5.75
CA PRO A 208 16.37 3.04 -4.30
C PRO A 208 14.96 2.88 -3.70
N LEU A 209 14.84 2.05 -2.66
CA LEU A 209 13.63 1.87 -1.89
C LEU A 209 13.99 2.08 -0.42
N LEU A 210 13.58 3.22 0.14
CA LEU A 210 14.03 3.71 1.44
C LEU A 210 12.87 3.99 2.37
N VAL A 211 12.98 3.52 3.61
CA VAL A 211 12.11 3.91 4.72
C VAL A 211 12.55 5.28 5.23
N LEU A 212 11.61 6.19 5.43
CA LEU A 212 11.84 7.50 6.01
C LEU A 212 12.25 7.40 7.49
N PRO A 213 13.04 8.35 8.02
CA PRO A 213 13.64 8.24 9.35
C PRO A 213 12.61 8.31 10.48
N HIS A 214 11.46 8.96 10.28
CA HIS A 214 10.44 9.11 11.30
C HIS A 214 9.12 8.43 10.91
N TYR A 215 8.26 8.17 11.91
CA TYR A 215 6.89 7.75 11.62
C TYR A 215 6.14 8.86 10.87
N SER A 216 5.60 8.51 9.71
CA SER A 216 4.99 9.44 8.75
C SER A 216 3.50 9.63 8.96
N ALA A 217 2.84 8.63 9.53
CA ALA A 217 1.39 8.69 9.79
C ALA A 217 0.97 7.79 10.95
N SER A 218 -0.23 8.02 11.46
CA SER A 218 -0.95 7.06 12.30
C SER A 218 -1.96 6.29 11.47
N CYS A 219 -2.06 4.97 11.70
CA CYS A 219 -3.01 4.07 11.05
C CYS A 219 -3.38 2.95 12.01
N GLU A 220 -4.69 2.72 12.20
CA GLU A 220 -5.17 1.60 13.00
C GLU A 220 -4.74 0.26 12.39
N ASN A 221 -4.40 -0.71 13.23
CA ASN A 221 -4.09 -2.05 12.75
C ASN A 221 -5.37 -2.87 12.55
N ASP A 222 -5.91 -2.84 11.35
CA ASP A 222 -7.14 -3.57 11.00
C ASP A 222 -7.00 -5.10 10.99
N HIS A 223 -5.80 -5.64 11.15
CA HIS A 223 -5.52 -7.07 11.12
C HIS A 223 -5.60 -7.75 12.50
N ILE A 224 -5.59 -6.98 13.58
CA ILE A 224 -5.67 -7.52 14.94
C ILE A 224 -7.08 -8.09 15.18
N GLY A 225 -7.15 -9.38 15.49
CA GLY A 225 -8.39 -10.06 15.94
C GLY A 225 -9.31 -10.60 14.83
N LYS A 226 -9.00 -10.43 13.54
CA LYS A 226 -9.85 -10.90 12.43
C LYS A 226 -9.48 -12.28 11.85
N THR A 227 -8.71 -13.11 12.57
CA THR A 227 -8.38 -14.47 12.11
C THR A 227 -9.58 -15.39 12.26
N ARG A 228 -10.39 -15.49 11.20
CA ARG A 228 -11.43 -16.51 11.09
C ARG A 228 -10.77 -17.89 11.04
N ASP A 229 -11.19 -18.82 11.90
CA ASP A 229 -10.68 -20.20 11.87
C ASP A 229 -11.20 -20.93 10.61
N HIS A 230 -10.45 -20.79 9.53
CA HIS A 230 -10.79 -21.40 8.23
C HIS A 230 -10.82 -22.94 8.27
N THR A 231 -10.24 -23.54 9.30
CA THR A 231 -10.20 -25.01 9.42
C THR A 231 -11.55 -25.63 9.74
N LYS A 232 -12.46 -24.83 10.34
CA LYS A 232 -13.82 -25.25 10.73
C LYS A 232 -14.89 -24.97 9.68
N LEU A 233 -14.54 -24.24 8.61
CA LEU A 233 -15.50 -23.87 7.57
C LEU A 233 -15.79 -25.06 6.62
N PRO A 234 -17.04 -25.20 6.15
CA PRO A 234 -17.39 -26.17 5.12
C PRO A 234 -16.69 -25.83 3.80
N LEU A 235 -16.48 -26.82 2.93
CA LEU A 235 -15.76 -26.66 1.66
C LEU A 235 -16.30 -25.52 0.80
N ARG A 236 -17.64 -25.40 0.71
CA ARG A 236 -18.30 -24.34 -0.08
C ARG A 236 -17.91 -22.94 0.38
N GLU A 237 -17.83 -22.71 1.69
CA GLU A 237 -17.39 -21.42 2.24
C GLU A 237 -15.90 -21.18 2.04
N ARG A 238 -15.07 -22.24 2.15
CA ARG A 238 -13.65 -22.14 1.85
C ARG A 238 -13.40 -21.75 0.39
N ILE A 239 -14.13 -22.34 -0.57
CA ILE A 239 -14.06 -21.97 -1.99
C ILE A 239 -14.42 -20.48 -2.18
N LYS A 240 -15.47 -19.99 -1.53
CA LYS A 240 -15.84 -18.57 -1.60
C LYS A 240 -14.72 -17.67 -1.07
N LEU A 241 -14.10 -18.01 0.06
CA LEU A 241 -13.00 -17.24 0.63
C LEU A 241 -11.74 -17.26 -0.25
N PHE A 242 -11.46 -18.38 -0.92
CA PHE A 242 -10.34 -18.50 -1.85
C PHE A 242 -10.45 -17.59 -3.07
N ASN A 243 -11.68 -17.23 -3.45
CA ASN A 243 -11.98 -16.34 -4.57
C ASN A 243 -12.41 -14.93 -4.11
N SER A 244 -12.45 -14.69 -2.80
CA SER A 244 -12.88 -13.41 -2.25
C SER A 244 -11.77 -12.36 -2.34
N PRO A 245 -12.05 -11.15 -2.82
CA PRO A 245 -11.09 -10.05 -2.81
C PRO A 245 -10.51 -9.75 -1.42
N ARG A 246 -11.34 -9.88 -0.37
CA ARG A 246 -10.96 -9.62 1.03
C ARG A 246 -10.54 -10.88 1.80
N GLY A 247 -10.44 -12.03 1.12
CA GLY A 247 -10.03 -13.31 1.71
C GLY A 247 -8.64 -13.73 1.24
N TYR A 248 -8.34 -15.03 1.42
CA TYR A 248 -7.16 -15.63 0.80
C TYR A 248 -7.39 -15.74 -0.71
N ASN A 249 -7.10 -14.67 -1.44
CA ASN A 249 -7.26 -14.66 -2.89
C ASN A 249 -6.14 -15.45 -3.57
N MET A 250 -6.46 -16.64 -4.07
CA MET A 250 -5.49 -17.52 -4.72
C MET A 250 -4.96 -16.92 -6.03
N HIS A 251 -5.80 -16.20 -6.77
CA HIS A 251 -5.39 -15.50 -7.99
C HIS A 251 -4.26 -14.50 -7.70
N ASN A 252 -4.49 -13.56 -6.78
CA ASN A 252 -3.49 -12.57 -6.39
C ASN A 252 -2.21 -13.22 -5.84
N THR A 253 -2.36 -14.28 -5.04
CA THR A 253 -1.21 -15.00 -4.49
C THR A 253 -0.37 -15.66 -5.57
N LEU A 254 -0.99 -16.29 -6.57
CA LEU A 254 -0.28 -16.88 -7.72
C LEU A 254 0.33 -15.81 -8.61
N LEU A 255 -0.40 -14.73 -8.88
CA LEU A 255 0.08 -13.61 -9.68
C LEU A 255 1.34 -13.00 -9.05
N PHE A 256 1.30 -12.65 -7.76
CA PHE A 256 2.45 -12.14 -7.02
C PHE A 256 3.66 -13.09 -7.14
N ASN A 257 3.44 -14.39 -6.95
CA ASN A 257 4.54 -15.35 -7.05
C ASN A 257 5.05 -15.51 -8.48
N ARG A 258 4.19 -15.47 -9.51
CA ARG A 258 4.65 -15.49 -10.91
C ARG A 258 5.53 -14.32 -11.25
N ARG A 259 5.21 -13.13 -10.75
CA ARG A 259 5.94 -11.89 -11.03
C ARG A 259 7.22 -11.74 -10.21
N CYS A 260 7.13 -12.00 -8.91
CA CYS A 260 8.24 -11.74 -7.97
C CYS A 260 9.10 -12.98 -7.67
N PHE A 261 8.50 -14.15 -7.59
CA PHE A 261 9.15 -15.41 -7.17
C PHE A 261 8.65 -16.61 -7.99
N PRO A 262 8.89 -16.69 -9.32
CA PRO A 262 8.28 -17.68 -10.22
C PRO A 262 8.55 -19.13 -9.81
N TRP A 263 9.69 -19.41 -9.22
CA TRP A 263 10.05 -20.74 -8.72
C TRP A 263 9.18 -21.25 -7.56
N ARG A 264 8.43 -20.33 -6.87
CA ARG A 264 7.52 -20.68 -5.78
C ARG A 264 6.12 -21.09 -6.25
N VAL A 265 5.77 -20.83 -7.50
CA VAL A 265 4.40 -21.05 -8.01
C VAL A 265 3.91 -22.50 -7.77
N PRO A 266 4.69 -23.57 -8.03
CA PRO A 266 4.23 -24.93 -7.75
C PRO A 266 3.92 -25.15 -6.25
N PHE A 267 4.77 -24.64 -5.36
CA PHE A 267 4.57 -24.78 -3.91
C PHE A 267 3.33 -24.02 -3.43
N VAL A 268 3.13 -22.79 -3.94
CA VAL A 268 1.96 -21.98 -3.61
C VAL A 268 0.68 -22.64 -4.07
N TRP A 269 0.69 -23.22 -5.27
CA TRP A 269 -0.46 -23.96 -5.80
C TRP A 269 -0.80 -25.18 -4.94
N ILE A 270 0.18 -26.02 -4.61
CA ILE A 270 0.02 -27.18 -3.73
C ILE A 270 -0.51 -26.73 -2.36
N GLN A 271 0.09 -25.68 -1.77
CA GLN A 271 -0.36 -25.16 -0.48
C GLN A 271 -1.80 -24.65 -0.54
N GLY A 272 -2.21 -24.01 -1.63
CA GLY A 272 -3.58 -23.56 -1.86
C GLY A 272 -4.56 -24.75 -1.89
N VAL A 273 -4.26 -25.79 -2.68
CA VAL A 273 -5.04 -27.02 -2.73
C VAL A 273 -5.14 -27.67 -1.35
N MET A 274 -4.02 -27.76 -0.62
CA MET A 274 -4.01 -28.31 0.74
C MET A 274 -4.88 -27.50 1.71
N LYS A 275 -4.80 -26.18 1.68
CA LYS A 275 -5.66 -25.33 2.53
C LYS A 275 -7.15 -25.50 2.18
N LEU A 276 -7.47 -25.74 0.91
CA LEU A 276 -8.84 -25.89 0.45
C LEU A 276 -9.44 -27.25 0.85
N PHE A 277 -8.74 -28.36 0.56
CA PHE A 277 -9.26 -29.72 0.75
C PHE A 277 -8.86 -30.33 2.08
N PHE A 278 -7.69 -30.01 2.61
CA PHE A 278 -7.13 -30.53 3.86
C PHE A 278 -6.76 -29.38 4.84
N PRO A 279 -7.73 -28.55 5.28
CA PRO A 279 -7.44 -27.27 5.93
C PRO A 279 -6.60 -27.41 7.19
N ARG A 280 -6.84 -28.44 8.04
CA ARG A 280 -6.04 -28.65 9.25
C ARG A 280 -4.57 -28.86 8.96
N LEU A 281 -4.27 -29.69 7.94
CA LEU A 281 -2.89 -29.95 7.50
C LEU A 281 -2.28 -28.74 6.80
N GLY A 282 -3.01 -28.13 5.83
CA GLY A 282 -2.54 -27.00 5.05
C GLY A 282 -2.24 -25.75 5.90
N TYR A 283 -3.13 -25.41 6.85
CA TYR A 283 -2.88 -24.29 7.77
C TYR A 283 -1.85 -24.65 8.84
N GLY A 284 -1.79 -25.90 9.30
CA GLY A 284 -0.77 -26.38 10.24
C GLY A 284 0.64 -26.26 9.66
N LEU A 285 0.86 -26.73 8.44
CA LEU A 285 2.13 -26.57 7.73
C LEU A 285 2.44 -25.09 7.49
N TYR A 286 1.49 -24.29 7.05
CA TYR A 286 1.68 -22.85 6.83
C TYR A 286 2.16 -22.13 8.09
N ARG A 287 1.50 -22.36 9.24
CA ARG A 287 1.89 -21.78 10.54
C ARG A 287 3.31 -22.20 10.93
N ARG A 288 3.63 -23.49 10.80
CA ARG A 288 4.95 -24.03 11.14
C ARG A 288 6.05 -23.40 10.28
N PHE A 289 5.86 -23.26 8.99
CA PHE A 289 6.84 -22.64 8.07
C PHE A 289 7.01 -21.13 8.30
N ARG A 290 5.97 -20.43 8.72
CA ARG A 290 6.06 -18.99 9.05
C ARG A 290 6.47 -18.72 10.49
N GLY A 291 6.52 -19.71 11.35
CA GLY A 291 6.81 -19.55 12.78
C GLY A 291 5.69 -18.81 13.54
N ILE A 292 4.44 -18.90 13.06
CA ILE A 292 3.26 -18.32 13.70
C ILE A 292 2.73 -19.38 14.69
N LYS A 293 2.65 -19.01 15.98
CA LYS A 293 2.08 -19.83 17.05
C LYS A 293 0.55 -19.93 16.98
#